data_22d4ef70df1cb37aa8e194d8ec0d81a0
#
_entry.id   22d4ef70df1cb37aa8e194d8ec0d81a0
#
_cell.length_a   1.000
_cell.length_b   1.000
_cell.length_c   1.000
_cell.angle_alpha   90.00
_cell.angle_beta   90.00
_cell.angle_gamma   90.00
#
_symmetry.space_group_name_H-M   'P 1'
#
loop_
_entity.id
_entity.type
_entity.pdbx_description
1 polymer ?
#
loop_
_entity_poly.entity_id
_entity_poly.type
_entity_poly.pdbx_seq_one_letter_code
_entity_poly.pdbx_strand_id
1 'polypeptide(L)'
;MRRMLTVGVGLSTSLALAGCATNAPQDTFQPKGPNAQMIDDLQKPVFAVAGIIGVIVTAAVVYAIFKFRDRGQPLPEQTHGKPALEITLTIIPALILTVVGVFTFRTVFDLAKTSDTEMIINVTGQQWWWEYDYPVQNEYGITQPIITSGQLVIPVGTKVMLRQTSRDVIHSYWIPALNGKRDAVPGRVHLNRIEADEPGIYAGQCTEFCGLSHANMRMEAIALSKADFAKWVAGQLTPYTPPAENTLAKEGEAVFVNQC
;
A
#
# COMPACT_ATOMS: atom_id res chain seq x y z
N MET A 1 36.70 25.20 -4.89
CA MET A 1 36.34 23.88 -5.46
C MET A 1 36.39 22.73 -4.47
N ARG A 2 37.48 22.47 -3.72
CA ARG A 2 37.53 21.34 -2.74
C ARG A 2 36.41 21.37 -1.68
N ARG A 3 36.08 22.54 -1.10
CA ARG A 3 35.01 22.66 -0.07
C ARG A 3 33.61 22.39 -0.63
N MET A 4 33.32 22.73 -1.89
CA MET A 4 32.04 22.42 -2.53
C MET A 4 31.88 20.92 -2.84
N LEU A 5 32.99 20.25 -3.19
CA LEU A 5 33.00 18.82 -3.44
C LEU A 5 32.75 18.01 -2.14
N THR A 6 33.39 18.41 -1.03
CA THR A 6 33.20 17.75 0.26
C THR A 6 31.80 17.98 0.83
N VAL A 7 31.20 19.15 0.66
CA VAL A 7 29.83 19.42 1.06
C VAL A 7 28.84 18.63 0.19
N GLY A 8 29.09 18.57 -1.13
CA GLY A 8 28.23 17.79 -2.05
C GLY A 8 28.27 16.28 -1.77
N VAL A 9 29.45 15.71 -1.52
CA VAL A 9 29.60 14.30 -1.17
C VAL A 9 28.98 14.00 0.21
N GLY A 10 29.18 14.88 1.20
CA GLY A 10 28.57 14.72 2.53
C GLY A 10 27.05 14.77 2.47
N LEU A 11 26.46 15.67 1.70
CA LEU A 11 25.00 15.79 1.53
C LEU A 11 24.40 14.57 0.80
N SER A 12 25.10 14.07 -0.23
CA SER A 12 24.67 12.87 -0.97
C SER A 12 24.71 11.61 -0.12
N THR A 13 25.76 11.47 0.72
CA THR A 13 25.89 10.34 1.63
C THR A 13 24.84 10.38 2.74
N SER A 14 24.53 11.57 3.27
CA SER A 14 23.48 11.75 4.29
C SER A 14 22.08 11.47 3.73
N LEU A 15 21.79 11.86 2.50
CA LEU A 15 20.53 11.55 1.79
C LEU A 15 20.38 10.05 1.49
N ALA A 16 21.46 9.37 1.13
CA ALA A 16 21.44 7.93 0.90
C ALA A 16 21.19 7.11 2.18
N LEU A 17 21.65 7.60 3.32
CA LEU A 17 21.45 6.96 4.63
C LEU A 17 20.09 7.26 5.26
N ALA A 18 19.45 8.38 4.91
CA ALA A 18 18.15 8.78 5.44
C ALA A 18 16.96 7.97 4.90
N GLY A 19 17.16 7.22 3.80
CA GLY A 19 16.12 6.40 3.17
C GLY A 19 15.99 4.97 3.72
N CYS A 20 16.85 4.55 4.64
CA CYS A 20 16.88 3.18 5.19
C CYS A 20 16.14 3.09 6.54
N ALA A 21 14.88 3.49 6.58
CA ALA A 21 14.05 3.27 7.78
C ALA A 21 13.63 1.78 7.80
N THR A 22 13.97 1.08 8.88
CA THR A 22 13.47 -0.27 9.17
C THR A 22 12.25 -0.17 10.09
N ASN A 23 11.25 -1.03 9.87
CA ASN A 23 9.99 -1.05 10.63
C ASN A 23 9.18 0.26 10.56
N ALA A 24 9.26 0.98 9.46
CA ALA A 24 8.42 2.16 9.25
C ALA A 24 6.95 1.72 9.07
N PRO A 25 5.98 2.47 9.63
CA PRO A 25 4.58 2.24 9.30
C PRO A 25 4.38 2.32 7.78
N GLN A 26 3.59 1.40 7.22
CA GLN A 26 3.28 1.35 5.78
C GLN A 26 4.51 1.10 4.88
N ASP A 27 5.52 0.40 5.38
CA ASP A 27 6.68 0.00 4.57
C ASP A 27 6.27 -1.06 3.52
N THR A 28 6.37 -0.69 2.24
CA THR A 28 6.03 -1.57 1.11
C THR A 28 7.10 -2.63 0.83
N PHE A 29 8.29 -2.50 1.41
CA PHE A 29 9.40 -3.45 1.25
C PHE A 29 9.47 -4.50 2.36
N GLN A 30 8.52 -4.47 3.29
CA GLN A 30 8.36 -5.46 4.35
C GLN A 30 6.99 -6.13 4.28
N PRO A 31 6.77 -7.00 3.28
CA PRO A 31 5.52 -7.73 3.14
C PRO A 31 5.26 -8.62 4.36
N LYS A 32 4.02 -8.67 4.80
CA LYS A 32 3.53 -9.46 5.94
C LYS A 32 2.35 -10.35 5.56
N GLY A 33 2.20 -10.59 4.28
CA GLY A 33 1.21 -11.49 3.72
C GLY A 33 1.53 -11.88 2.29
N PRO A 34 0.96 -12.99 1.79
CA PRO A 34 1.35 -13.58 0.49
C PRO A 34 1.07 -12.64 -0.69
N ASN A 35 0.03 -11.81 -0.64
CA ASN A 35 -0.27 -10.88 -1.72
C ASN A 35 0.74 -9.73 -1.78
N ALA A 36 1.12 -9.18 -0.63
CA ALA A 36 2.19 -8.17 -0.56
C ALA A 36 3.53 -8.76 -0.99
N GLN A 37 3.82 -10.04 -0.64
CA GLN A 37 5.03 -10.74 -1.07
C GLN A 37 5.10 -10.90 -2.59
N MET A 38 3.99 -11.25 -3.26
CA MET A 38 3.95 -11.33 -4.74
C MET A 38 4.25 -9.97 -5.40
N ILE A 39 3.81 -8.88 -4.80
CA ILE A 39 4.11 -7.52 -5.28
C ILE A 39 5.58 -7.19 -5.05
N ASP A 40 6.13 -7.52 -3.90
CA ASP A 40 7.53 -7.28 -3.55
C ASP A 40 8.48 -8.06 -4.45
N ASP A 41 8.18 -9.33 -4.75
CA ASP A 41 8.95 -10.18 -5.67
C ASP A 41 8.97 -9.63 -7.10
N LEU A 42 7.90 -8.96 -7.53
CA LEU A 42 7.85 -8.28 -8.82
C LEU A 42 8.64 -6.96 -8.81
N GLN A 43 8.50 -6.16 -7.76
CA GLN A 43 9.08 -4.81 -7.74
C GLN A 43 10.60 -4.81 -7.53
N LYS A 44 11.18 -5.71 -6.76
CA LYS A 44 12.62 -5.78 -6.49
C LYS A 44 13.48 -5.85 -7.77
N PRO A 45 13.25 -6.79 -8.71
CA PRO A 45 14.00 -6.81 -9.96
C PRO A 45 13.74 -5.60 -10.84
N VAL A 46 12.52 -5.05 -10.83
CA VAL A 46 12.20 -3.82 -11.58
C VAL A 46 13.00 -2.64 -11.04
N PHE A 47 13.09 -2.47 -9.71
CA PHE A 47 13.90 -1.42 -9.10
C PHE A 47 15.41 -1.62 -9.36
N ALA A 48 15.90 -2.86 -9.37
CA ALA A 48 17.29 -3.14 -9.71
C ALA A 48 17.62 -2.68 -11.14
N VAL A 49 16.78 -3.05 -12.11
CA VAL A 49 16.94 -2.62 -13.52
C VAL A 49 16.83 -1.09 -13.66
N ALA A 50 15.83 -0.49 -13.03
CA ALA A 50 15.64 0.97 -13.06
C ALA A 50 16.84 1.69 -12.41
N GLY A 51 17.40 1.16 -11.33
CA GLY A 51 18.60 1.70 -10.69
C GLY A 51 19.82 1.65 -11.61
N ILE A 52 20.06 0.53 -12.29
CA ILE A 52 21.16 0.41 -13.27
C ILE A 52 21.00 1.43 -14.40
N ILE A 53 19.80 1.53 -14.98
CA ILE A 53 19.51 2.52 -16.04
C ILE A 53 19.71 3.94 -15.50
N GLY A 54 19.21 4.23 -14.31
CA GLY A 54 19.37 5.53 -13.65
C GLY A 54 20.83 5.94 -13.47
N VAL A 55 21.69 5.00 -13.03
CA VAL A 55 23.13 5.23 -12.90
C VAL A 55 23.77 5.50 -14.28
N ILE A 56 23.46 4.68 -15.29
CA ILE A 56 24.01 4.85 -16.64
C ILE A 56 23.61 6.21 -17.23
N VAL A 57 22.33 6.58 -17.15
CA VAL A 57 21.84 7.85 -17.70
C VAL A 57 22.44 9.04 -16.94
N THR A 58 22.47 8.98 -15.61
CA THR A 58 23.08 10.03 -14.78
C THR A 58 24.57 10.21 -15.12
N ALA A 59 25.31 9.12 -15.23
CA ALA A 59 26.72 9.14 -15.60
C ALA A 59 26.94 9.74 -17.00
N ALA A 60 26.09 9.37 -17.97
CA ALA A 60 26.16 9.91 -19.32
C ALA A 60 25.87 11.44 -19.34
N VAL A 61 24.87 11.90 -18.60
CA VAL A 61 24.54 13.33 -18.48
C VAL A 61 25.69 14.08 -17.81
N VAL A 62 26.21 13.58 -16.69
CA VAL A 62 27.36 14.19 -16.00
C VAL A 62 28.59 14.25 -16.93
N TYR A 63 28.89 13.15 -17.62
CA TYR A 63 29.98 13.13 -18.62
C TYR A 63 29.76 14.20 -19.71
N ALA A 64 28.55 14.29 -20.26
CA ALA A 64 28.24 15.27 -21.29
C ALA A 64 28.44 16.72 -20.80
N ILE A 65 27.99 17.04 -19.59
CA ILE A 65 28.15 18.38 -18.99
C ILE A 65 29.63 18.75 -18.87
N PHE A 66 30.50 17.85 -18.47
CA PHE A 66 31.94 18.15 -18.31
C PHE A 66 32.68 18.09 -19.64
N LYS A 67 32.37 17.14 -20.51
CA LYS A 67 33.07 16.93 -21.78
C LYS A 67 32.74 18.00 -22.82
N PHE A 68 31.46 18.37 -22.92
CA PHE A 68 30.97 19.28 -23.96
C PHE A 68 30.67 20.68 -23.44
N ARG A 69 31.21 21.03 -22.27
CA ARG A 69 31.13 22.40 -21.75
C ARG A 69 31.72 23.39 -22.72
N ASP A 70 31.03 24.49 -22.97
CA ASP A 70 31.52 25.57 -23.83
C ASP A 70 32.86 26.15 -23.32
N ARG A 71 33.86 26.14 -24.17
CA ARG A 71 35.19 26.67 -23.93
C ARG A 71 35.66 27.55 -25.12
N GLY A 72 34.72 28.05 -25.92
CA GLY A 72 35.02 28.81 -27.13
C GLY A 72 35.54 27.97 -28.30
N GLN A 73 35.29 26.65 -28.30
CA GLN A 73 35.65 25.76 -29.41
C GLN A 73 34.70 25.95 -30.59
N PRO A 74 35.18 25.68 -31.84
CA PRO A 74 34.34 25.74 -33.02
C PRO A 74 33.18 24.72 -32.91
N LEU A 75 32.08 25.03 -33.61
CA LEU A 75 30.93 24.11 -33.68
C LEU A 75 31.37 22.74 -34.21
N PRO A 76 30.93 21.64 -33.57
CA PRO A 76 31.27 20.31 -34.04
C PRO A 76 30.63 20.02 -35.40
N GLU A 77 31.23 19.09 -36.14
CA GLU A 77 30.66 18.61 -37.40
C GLU A 77 29.24 18.04 -37.14
N GLN A 78 28.31 18.44 -37.98
CA GLN A 78 26.92 18.00 -37.90
C GLN A 78 26.80 16.57 -38.43
N THR A 79 26.31 15.65 -37.58
CA THR A 79 26.09 14.24 -37.96
C THR A 79 24.62 14.02 -38.23
N HIS A 80 24.29 13.42 -39.35
CA HIS A 80 22.94 12.85 -39.59
C HIS A 80 22.84 11.50 -38.91
N GLY A 81 21.78 11.18 -38.21
CA GLY A 81 21.50 10.00 -37.39
C GLY A 81 22.36 8.72 -37.62
N LYS A 82 22.30 7.83 -36.65
CA LYS A 82 22.98 6.52 -36.74
C LYS A 82 21.91 5.41 -36.56
N PRO A 83 21.30 4.88 -37.65
CA PRO A 83 20.18 3.95 -37.58
C PRO A 83 20.41 2.76 -36.64
N ALA A 84 21.62 2.20 -36.66
CA ALA A 84 21.95 1.08 -35.76
C ALA A 84 21.88 1.45 -34.28
N LEU A 85 22.33 2.66 -33.89
CA LEU A 85 22.24 3.16 -32.52
C LEU A 85 20.78 3.43 -32.13
N GLU A 86 20.03 4.08 -33.01
CA GLU A 86 18.62 4.45 -32.79
C GLU A 86 17.76 3.19 -32.61
N ILE A 87 17.95 2.18 -33.48
CA ILE A 87 17.25 0.88 -33.37
C ILE A 87 17.62 0.19 -32.06
N THR A 88 18.90 0.16 -31.69
CA THR A 88 19.37 -0.49 -30.46
C THR A 88 18.75 0.17 -29.21
N LEU A 89 18.76 1.51 -29.15
CA LEU A 89 18.17 2.28 -28.04
C LEU A 89 16.65 2.17 -27.96
N THR A 90 15.99 1.76 -29.04
CA THR A 90 14.55 1.49 -29.06
C THR A 90 14.23 0.04 -28.66
N ILE A 91 14.95 -0.93 -29.23
CA ILE A 91 14.67 -2.36 -29.05
C ILE A 91 15.01 -2.81 -27.64
N ILE A 92 16.15 -2.39 -27.06
CA ILE A 92 16.55 -2.84 -25.70
C ILE A 92 15.51 -2.45 -24.64
N PRO A 93 15.07 -1.19 -24.51
CA PRO A 93 13.99 -0.82 -23.59
C PRO A 93 12.69 -1.56 -23.88
N ALA A 94 12.30 -1.72 -25.13
CA ALA A 94 11.10 -2.45 -25.51
C ALA A 94 11.13 -3.90 -25.02
N LEU A 95 12.25 -4.60 -25.16
CA LEU A 95 12.42 -5.96 -24.66
C LEU A 95 12.33 -6.03 -23.12
N ILE A 96 13.00 -5.09 -22.42
CA ILE A 96 12.93 -5.01 -20.95
C ILE A 96 11.48 -4.81 -20.50
N LEU A 97 10.77 -3.85 -21.10
CA LEU A 97 9.36 -3.59 -20.76
C LEU A 97 8.45 -4.77 -21.09
N THR A 98 8.71 -5.49 -22.18
CA THR A 98 7.97 -6.71 -22.53
C THR A 98 8.13 -7.78 -21.46
N VAL A 99 9.36 -8.04 -21.00
CA VAL A 99 9.63 -9.00 -19.91
C VAL A 99 8.92 -8.58 -18.63
N VAL A 100 9.07 -7.31 -18.20
CA VAL A 100 8.37 -6.78 -17.02
C VAL A 100 6.86 -6.91 -17.18
N GLY A 101 6.32 -6.59 -18.37
CA GLY A 101 4.91 -6.70 -18.69
C GLY A 101 4.35 -8.12 -18.52
N VAL A 102 5.09 -9.14 -18.97
CA VAL A 102 4.67 -10.55 -18.80
C VAL A 102 4.57 -10.94 -17.32
N PHE A 103 5.56 -10.57 -16.50
CA PHE A 103 5.53 -10.87 -15.07
C PHE A 103 4.44 -10.06 -14.36
N THR A 104 4.28 -8.78 -14.70
CA THR A 104 3.18 -7.94 -14.17
C THR A 104 1.82 -8.57 -14.45
N PHE A 105 1.60 -9.01 -15.67
CA PHE A 105 0.35 -9.63 -16.08
C PHE A 105 0.05 -10.89 -15.24
N ARG A 106 1.03 -11.76 -15.05
CA ARG A 106 0.90 -12.95 -14.19
C ARG A 106 0.55 -12.57 -12.75
N THR A 107 1.29 -11.64 -12.15
CA THR A 107 1.04 -11.18 -10.78
C THR A 107 -0.37 -10.59 -10.61
N VAL A 108 -0.83 -9.78 -11.57
CA VAL A 108 -2.20 -9.21 -11.54
C VAL A 108 -3.26 -10.29 -11.56
N PHE A 109 -3.12 -11.32 -12.40
CA PHE A 109 -4.07 -12.44 -12.44
C PHE A 109 -4.02 -13.28 -11.17
N ASP A 110 -2.84 -13.49 -10.59
CA ASP A 110 -2.70 -14.23 -9.33
C ASP A 110 -3.32 -13.48 -8.15
N LEU A 111 -3.15 -12.16 -8.08
CA LEU A 111 -3.79 -11.30 -7.10
C LEU A 111 -5.32 -11.22 -7.26
N ALA A 112 -5.82 -11.38 -8.48
CA ALA A 112 -7.25 -11.35 -8.78
C ALA A 112 -7.98 -12.67 -8.47
N LYS A 113 -7.25 -13.76 -8.17
CA LYS A 113 -7.87 -15.04 -7.83
C LYS A 113 -8.66 -14.94 -6.53
N THR A 114 -9.85 -15.54 -6.53
CA THR A 114 -10.70 -15.70 -5.35
C THR A 114 -10.76 -17.17 -4.95
N SER A 115 -11.01 -17.44 -3.66
CA SER A 115 -11.20 -18.78 -3.12
C SER A 115 -12.59 -18.89 -2.50
N ASP A 116 -13.29 -19.99 -2.71
CA ASP A 116 -14.64 -20.20 -2.18
C ASP A 116 -14.69 -20.38 -0.66
N THR A 117 -13.53 -20.57 -0.03
CA THR A 117 -13.39 -20.79 1.42
C THR A 117 -12.88 -19.56 2.16
N GLU A 118 -12.98 -18.37 1.59
CA GLU A 118 -12.46 -17.15 2.20
C GLU A 118 -13.47 -16.54 3.17
N MET A 119 -12.95 -16.03 4.28
CA MET A 119 -13.71 -15.15 5.16
C MET A 119 -14.08 -13.88 4.38
N ILE A 120 -15.33 -13.44 4.51
CA ILE A 120 -15.83 -12.25 3.82
C ILE A 120 -16.03 -11.12 4.84
N ILE A 121 -15.54 -9.93 4.49
CA ILE A 121 -15.80 -8.70 5.24
C ILE A 121 -16.20 -7.61 4.24
N ASN A 122 -17.34 -6.97 4.45
CA ASN A 122 -17.74 -5.82 3.67
C ASN A 122 -17.02 -4.58 4.21
N VAL A 123 -16.43 -3.78 3.31
CA VAL A 123 -15.71 -2.56 3.67
C VAL A 123 -16.37 -1.40 2.96
N THR A 124 -16.83 -0.42 3.73
CA THR A 124 -17.47 0.77 3.18
C THR A 124 -16.69 2.00 3.55
N GLY A 125 -16.19 2.72 2.53
CA GLY A 125 -15.59 4.05 2.71
C GLY A 125 -16.66 5.12 2.82
N GLN A 126 -16.45 6.06 3.71
CA GLN A 126 -17.23 7.30 3.79
C GLN A 126 -16.36 8.40 4.40
N GLN A 127 -16.66 9.64 4.14
CA GLN A 127 -15.88 10.81 4.54
C GLN A 127 -15.95 11.01 6.07
N TRP A 128 -14.86 10.74 6.83
CA TRP A 128 -13.52 10.27 6.40
C TRP A 128 -13.08 9.11 7.28
N TRP A 129 -13.78 7.97 7.19
CA TRP A 129 -13.55 6.77 7.98
C TRP A 129 -13.96 5.50 7.21
N TRP A 130 -13.65 4.33 7.77
CA TRP A 130 -13.94 3.03 7.19
C TRP A 130 -14.86 2.22 8.11
N GLU A 131 -15.95 1.72 7.56
CA GLU A 131 -16.85 0.78 8.21
C GLU A 131 -16.50 -0.64 7.77
N TYR A 132 -16.48 -1.56 8.72
CA TYR A 132 -16.29 -2.99 8.48
C TYR A 132 -17.52 -3.74 8.98
N ASP A 133 -18.19 -4.44 8.07
CA ASP A 133 -19.32 -5.30 8.36
C ASP A 133 -18.89 -6.76 8.14
N TYR A 134 -18.91 -7.55 9.21
CA TYR A 134 -18.65 -8.98 9.24
C TYR A 134 -20.00 -9.70 9.18
N PRO A 135 -20.40 -10.24 8.03
CA PRO A 135 -21.65 -10.98 7.92
C PRO A 135 -21.61 -12.26 8.75
N VAL A 136 -22.75 -12.89 8.95
CA VAL A 136 -22.83 -14.19 9.63
C VAL A 136 -21.95 -15.23 8.93
N GLN A 137 -20.98 -15.79 9.67
CA GLN A 137 -20.03 -16.80 9.21
C GLN A 137 -19.74 -17.74 10.39
N ASN A 138 -20.56 -18.77 10.55
CA ASN A 138 -20.52 -19.68 11.71
C ASN A 138 -19.17 -20.39 11.89
N GLU A 139 -18.45 -20.64 10.81
CA GLU A 139 -17.11 -21.23 10.82
C GLU A 139 -16.06 -20.38 11.56
N TYR A 140 -16.31 -19.07 11.65
CA TYR A 140 -15.50 -18.11 12.40
C TYR A 140 -16.14 -17.70 13.73
N GLY A 141 -17.25 -18.34 14.12
CA GLY A 141 -18.00 -18.02 15.35
C GLY A 141 -18.86 -16.76 15.25
N ILE A 142 -18.96 -16.15 14.06
CA ILE A 142 -19.76 -14.94 13.81
C ILE A 142 -21.22 -15.39 13.58
N THR A 143 -22.01 -15.43 14.65
CA THR A 143 -23.41 -15.87 14.63
C THR A 143 -24.41 -14.74 14.38
N GLN A 144 -23.98 -13.49 14.48
CA GLN A 144 -24.72 -12.28 14.15
C GLN A 144 -23.78 -11.31 13.44
N PRO A 145 -24.27 -10.39 12.61
CA PRO A 145 -23.42 -9.37 11.98
C PRO A 145 -22.69 -8.53 13.03
N ILE A 146 -21.38 -8.31 12.81
CA ILE A 146 -20.54 -7.44 13.64
C ILE A 146 -20.15 -6.25 12.80
N ILE A 147 -20.39 -5.04 13.29
CA ILE A 147 -20.00 -3.79 12.61
C ILE A 147 -18.94 -3.08 13.46
N THR A 148 -17.81 -2.74 12.83
CA THR A 148 -16.74 -1.96 13.46
C THR A 148 -16.34 -0.78 12.60
N SER A 149 -15.55 0.14 13.14
CA SER A 149 -15.03 1.30 12.42
C SER A 149 -13.54 1.51 12.66
N GLY A 150 -12.82 1.95 11.63
CA GLY A 150 -11.40 2.31 11.71
C GLY A 150 -10.43 1.14 11.82
N GLN A 151 -10.82 0.07 12.51
CA GLN A 151 -9.98 -1.12 12.75
C GLN A 151 -10.60 -2.37 12.14
N LEU A 152 -9.87 -3.00 11.23
CA LEU A 152 -10.20 -4.29 10.63
C LEU A 152 -9.52 -5.39 11.45
N VAL A 153 -10.28 -6.29 12.07
CA VAL A 153 -9.74 -7.42 12.83
C VAL A 153 -9.85 -8.70 12.03
N ILE A 154 -8.74 -9.41 11.84
CA ILE A 154 -8.68 -10.64 11.03
C ILE A 154 -7.88 -11.74 11.75
N PRO A 155 -8.20 -13.03 11.53
CA PRO A 155 -7.36 -14.11 12.02
C PRO A 155 -6.15 -14.35 11.12
N VAL A 156 -4.98 -14.59 11.73
CA VAL A 156 -3.73 -14.93 11.03
C VAL A 156 -3.91 -16.19 10.17
N GLY A 157 -3.25 -16.21 9.00
CA GLY A 157 -3.24 -17.34 8.08
C GLY A 157 -4.61 -17.66 7.50
N THR A 158 -5.50 -16.67 7.44
CA THR A 158 -6.82 -16.78 6.83
C THR A 158 -6.95 -15.85 5.65
N LYS A 159 -7.38 -16.38 4.52
CA LYS A 159 -7.66 -15.59 3.31
C LYS A 159 -8.95 -14.81 3.52
N VAL A 160 -8.84 -13.51 3.63
CA VAL A 160 -9.97 -12.61 3.84
C VAL A 160 -10.28 -11.87 2.55
N MET A 161 -11.51 -12.02 2.07
CA MET A 161 -12.03 -11.26 0.94
C MET A 161 -12.72 -10.00 1.44
N LEU A 162 -12.12 -8.86 1.17
CA LEU A 162 -12.73 -7.55 1.38
C LEU A 162 -13.62 -7.21 0.18
N ARG A 163 -14.89 -6.98 0.42
CA ARG A 163 -15.86 -6.47 -0.55
C ARG A 163 -15.99 -4.97 -0.34
N GLN A 164 -15.28 -4.20 -1.15
CA GLN A 164 -15.07 -2.77 -0.96
C GLN A 164 -16.03 -1.94 -1.78
N THR A 165 -16.68 -0.96 -1.15
CA THR A 165 -17.54 0.03 -1.78
C THR A 165 -17.43 1.37 -1.07
N SER A 166 -18.13 2.38 -1.55
CA SER A 166 -18.23 3.69 -0.92
C SER A 166 -19.68 4.16 -0.84
N ARG A 167 -20.02 4.96 0.17
CA ARG A 167 -21.32 5.62 0.32
C ARG A 167 -21.39 7.00 -0.31
N ASP A 168 -20.25 7.64 -0.52
CA ASP A 168 -20.20 9.06 -0.94
C ASP A 168 -19.29 9.30 -2.14
N VAL A 169 -18.00 9.49 -1.95
CA VAL A 169 -17.01 9.74 -3.01
C VAL A 169 -16.12 8.52 -3.21
N ILE A 170 -15.23 8.56 -4.20
CA ILE A 170 -14.22 7.50 -4.37
C ILE A 170 -13.18 7.62 -3.26
N HIS A 171 -12.87 6.48 -2.62
CA HIS A 171 -11.75 6.29 -1.71
C HIS A 171 -10.88 5.16 -2.26
N SER A 172 -9.68 4.95 -1.72
CA SER A 172 -8.86 3.79 -2.06
C SER A 172 -8.29 3.16 -0.79
N TYR A 173 -8.57 1.88 -0.61
CA TYR A 173 -8.16 1.12 0.57
C TYR A 173 -6.77 0.52 0.37
N TRP A 174 -5.84 0.80 1.27
CA TRP A 174 -4.48 0.31 1.15
C TRP A 174 -3.81 0.06 2.49
N ILE A 175 -3.42 -1.20 2.70
CA ILE A 175 -2.54 -1.65 3.79
C ILE A 175 -1.32 -2.28 3.12
N PRO A 176 -0.22 -1.53 2.94
CA PRO A 176 0.92 -1.93 2.11
C PRO A 176 1.54 -3.28 2.49
N ALA A 177 1.59 -3.58 3.79
CA ALA A 177 2.14 -4.83 4.29
C ALA A 177 1.33 -6.08 3.89
N LEU A 178 0.05 -5.93 3.52
CA LEU A 178 -0.85 -7.06 3.26
C LEU A 178 -1.23 -7.21 1.78
N ASN A 179 -1.40 -6.12 1.04
CA ASN A 179 -1.71 -6.15 -0.39
C ASN A 179 -1.51 -4.79 -1.07
N GLY A 180 -1.69 -4.75 -2.39
CA GLY A 180 -1.86 -3.53 -3.18
C GLY A 180 -3.14 -2.78 -2.83
N LYS A 181 -3.23 -1.53 -3.28
CA LYS A 181 -4.41 -0.68 -3.10
C LYS A 181 -5.57 -1.08 -4.01
N ARG A 182 -6.80 -0.84 -3.53
CA ARG A 182 -8.02 -1.06 -4.29
C ARG A 182 -9.03 0.04 -4.02
N ASP A 183 -9.58 0.62 -5.08
CA ASP A 183 -10.57 1.69 -4.98
C ASP A 183 -11.90 1.19 -4.43
N ALA A 184 -12.48 1.99 -3.54
CA ALA A 184 -13.84 1.86 -3.06
C ALA A 184 -14.70 2.91 -3.78
N VAL A 185 -15.52 2.45 -4.74
CA VAL A 185 -16.26 3.31 -5.67
C VAL A 185 -17.75 3.23 -5.38
N PRO A 186 -18.48 4.36 -5.31
CA PRO A 186 -19.92 4.37 -5.14
C PRO A 186 -20.63 3.53 -6.23
N GLY A 187 -21.58 2.71 -5.81
CA GLY A 187 -22.37 1.87 -6.71
C GLY A 187 -21.64 0.67 -7.32
N ARG A 188 -20.39 0.40 -6.89
CA ARG A 188 -19.63 -0.79 -7.31
C ARG A 188 -19.07 -1.51 -6.08
N VAL A 189 -18.92 -2.85 -6.22
CA VAL A 189 -18.21 -3.67 -5.23
C VAL A 189 -16.94 -4.18 -5.88
N HIS A 190 -15.80 -3.79 -5.32
CA HIS A 190 -14.51 -4.30 -5.71
C HIS A 190 -14.02 -5.35 -4.70
N LEU A 191 -13.36 -6.38 -5.22
CA LEU A 191 -12.81 -7.46 -4.40
C LEU A 191 -11.32 -7.19 -4.15
N ASN A 192 -10.90 -7.32 -2.89
CA ASN A 192 -9.52 -7.20 -2.49
C ASN A 192 -9.20 -8.27 -1.44
N ARG A 193 -8.33 -9.22 -1.78
CA ARG A 193 -7.95 -10.30 -0.88
C ARG A 193 -6.76 -9.88 -0.03
N ILE A 194 -6.86 -10.06 1.28
CA ILE A 194 -5.74 -9.89 2.21
C ILE A 194 -5.54 -11.14 3.05
N GLU A 195 -4.33 -11.33 3.52
CA GLU A 195 -3.96 -12.37 4.47
C GLU A 195 -2.75 -11.84 5.25
N ALA A 196 -2.70 -12.12 6.56
CA ALA A 196 -1.56 -11.78 7.40
C ALA A 196 -0.86 -13.06 7.84
N ASP A 197 0.45 -13.14 7.66
CA ASP A 197 1.27 -14.30 8.03
C ASP A 197 1.55 -14.34 9.53
N GLU A 198 1.57 -13.19 10.20
CA GLU A 198 1.93 -13.05 11.62
C GLU A 198 0.91 -12.16 12.36
N PRO A 199 0.72 -12.38 13.68
CA PRO A 199 -0.04 -11.44 14.50
C PRO A 199 0.63 -10.06 14.51
N GLY A 200 -0.18 -8.99 14.44
CA GLY A 200 0.35 -7.62 14.44
C GLY A 200 -0.69 -6.57 14.08
N ILE A 201 -0.26 -5.32 14.10
CA ILE A 201 -1.05 -4.16 13.66
C ILE A 201 -0.41 -3.62 12.39
N TYR A 202 -1.16 -3.63 11.31
CA TYR A 202 -0.71 -3.21 9.99
C TYR A 202 -1.42 -1.92 9.60
N ALA A 203 -0.66 -0.83 9.59
CA ALA A 203 -1.19 0.48 9.28
C ALA A 203 -1.50 0.64 7.77
N GLY A 204 -2.55 1.39 7.49
CA GLY A 204 -2.96 1.76 6.15
C GLY A 204 -3.53 3.17 6.07
N GLN A 205 -3.82 3.61 4.86
CA GLN A 205 -4.40 4.93 4.62
C GLN A 205 -5.25 4.94 3.36
N CYS A 206 -6.18 5.88 3.29
CA CYS A 206 -6.87 6.21 2.05
C CYS A 206 -5.87 6.77 1.03
N THR A 207 -5.89 6.24 -0.20
CA THR A 207 -4.94 6.60 -1.25
C THR A 207 -5.61 7.17 -2.52
N GLU A 208 -6.87 7.58 -2.41
CA GLU A 208 -7.58 8.36 -3.42
C GLU A 208 -8.16 9.62 -2.77
N PHE A 209 -7.88 10.80 -3.35
CA PHE A 209 -8.30 12.07 -2.76
C PHE A 209 -9.82 12.13 -2.59
N CYS A 210 -10.28 12.21 -1.35
CA CYS A 210 -11.68 12.11 -0.97
C CYS A 210 -12.22 13.35 -0.21
N GLY A 211 -11.50 14.47 -0.24
CA GLY A 211 -11.92 15.72 0.38
C GLY A 211 -10.99 16.22 1.48
N LEU A 212 -11.51 17.12 2.34
CA LEU A 212 -10.71 17.92 3.27
C LEU A 212 -9.88 17.10 4.27
N SER A 213 -10.42 15.99 4.79
CA SER A 213 -9.73 15.15 5.78
C SER A 213 -9.11 13.90 5.18
N HIS A 214 -8.86 13.87 3.86
CA HIS A 214 -8.24 12.74 3.17
C HIS A 214 -6.95 12.25 3.84
N ALA A 215 -6.07 13.14 4.25
CA ALA A 215 -4.79 12.79 4.90
C ALA A 215 -4.96 12.12 6.27
N ASN A 216 -6.11 12.30 6.91
CA ASN A 216 -6.44 11.73 8.22
C ASN A 216 -7.29 10.45 8.13
N MET A 217 -7.77 10.10 6.94
CA MET A 217 -8.57 8.90 6.72
C MET A 217 -7.66 7.66 6.70
N ARG A 218 -7.35 7.18 7.88
CA ARG A 218 -6.46 6.03 8.11
C ARG A 218 -7.26 4.78 8.43
N MET A 219 -6.62 3.61 8.33
CA MET A 219 -7.14 2.34 8.80
C MET A 219 -6.01 1.50 9.40
N GLU A 220 -6.39 0.49 10.17
CA GLU A 220 -5.49 -0.52 10.69
C GLU A 220 -6.10 -1.91 10.48
N ALA A 221 -5.27 -2.88 10.04
CA ALA A 221 -5.61 -4.28 10.16
C ALA A 221 -4.93 -4.87 11.39
N ILE A 222 -5.72 -5.39 12.30
CA ILE A 222 -5.27 -6.09 13.50
C ILE A 222 -5.37 -7.59 13.24
N ALA A 223 -4.23 -8.23 12.97
CA ALA A 223 -4.16 -9.67 12.80
C ALA A 223 -3.97 -10.35 14.15
N LEU A 224 -4.89 -11.19 14.52
CA LEU A 224 -4.88 -11.93 15.80
C LEU A 224 -4.61 -13.41 15.57
N SER A 225 -4.08 -14.10 16.59
CA SER A 225 -4.12 -15.57 16.60
C SER A 225 -5.57 -16.05 16.45
N LYS A 226 -5.78 -17.23 15.90
CA LYS A 226 -7.15 -17.78 15.75
C LYS A 226 -7.90 -17.84 17.09
N ALA A 227 -7.18 -18.12 18.19
CA ALA A 227 -7.76 -18.16 19.53
C ALA A 227 -8.16 -16.76 20.04
N ASP A 228 -7.34 -15.75 19.80
CA ASP A 228 -7.63 -14.38 20.21
C ASP A 228 -8.69 -13.74 19.31
N PHE A 229 -8.72 -14.10 18.02
CA PHE A 229 -9.81 -13.71 17.13
C PHE A 229 -11.17 -14.27 17.62
N ALA A 230 -11.22 -15.54 18.05
CA ALA A 230 -12.43 -16.10 18.62
C ALA A 230 -12.88 -15.37 19.89
N LYS A 231 -11.95 -14.97 20.76
CA LYS A 231 -12.24 -14.14 21.94
C LYS A 231 -12.77 -12.76 21.55
N TRP A 232 -12.16 -12.13 20.52
CA TRP A 232 -12.62 -10.86 20.00
C TRP A 232 -14.06 -10.96 19.48
N VAL A 233 -14.38 -12.00 18.68
CA VAL A 233 -15.74 -12.25 18.18
C VAL A 233 -16.71 -12.41 19.34
N ALA A 234 -16.37 -13.21 20.34
CA ALA A 234 -17.22 -13.42 21.53
C ALA A 234 -17.46 -12.10 22.28
N GLY A 235 -16.43 -11.25 22.38
CA GLY A 235 -16.54 -9.92 22.98
C GLY A 235 -17.49 -9.01 22.19
N GLN A 236 -17.40 -9.01 20.85
CA GLN A 236 -18.30 -8.22 19.99
C GLN A 236 -19.77 -8.68 20.07
N LEU A 237 -19.99 -9.96 20.28
CA LEU A 237 -21.33 -10.54 20.42
C LEU A 237 -21.91 -10.43 21.84
N THR A 238 -21.11 -9.95 22.80
CA THR A 238 -21.58 -9.73 24.17
C THR A 238 -22.51 -8.51 24.18
N PRO A 239 -23.73 -8.64 24.73
CA PRO A 239 -24.65 -7.52 24.82
C PRO A 239 -24.04 -6.34 25.60
N TYR A 240 -24.26 -5.14 25.09
CA TYR A 240 -23.84 -3.92 25.77
C TYR A 240 -24.47 -3.83 27.18
N THR A 241 -23.64 -3.61 28.18
CA THR A 241 -24.09 -3.31 29.54
C THR A 241 -23.86 -1.83 29.82
N PRO A 242 -24.92 -1.05 30.05
CA PRO A 242 -24.77 0.37 30.36
C PRO A 242 -23.88 0.59 31.59
N PRO A 243 -23.07 1.67 31.63
CA PRO A 243 -22.30 2.01 32.82
C PRO A 243 -23.25 2.35 33.99
N ALA A 244 -22.77 2.10 35.21
CA ALA A 244 -23.54 2.41 36.42
C ALA A 244 -23.87 3.92 36.49
N GLU A 245 -25.04 4.25 37.00
CA GLU A 245 -25.45 5.62 37.23
C GLU A 245 -24.46 6.38 38.13
N ASN A 246 -24.36 7.68 37.95
CA ASN A 246 -23.44 8.57 38.68
C ASN A 246 -21.94 8.22 38.53
N THR A 247 -21.55 7.65 37.41
CA THR A 247 -20.15 7.43 37.07
C THR A 247 -19.69 8.34 35.94
N LEU A 248 -18.39 8.61 35.89
CA LEU A 248 -17.78 9.37 34.77
C LEU A 248 -18.04 8.71 33.40
N ALA A 249 -18.14 7.38 33.38
CA ALA A 249 -18.46 6.62 32.18
C ALA A 249 -19.89 6.92 31.69
N LYS A 250 -20.86 7.09 32.61
CA LYS A 250 -22.24 7.46 32.24
C LYS A 250 -22.35 8.89 31.72
N GLU A 251 -21.58 9.81 32.29
CA GLU A 251 -21.46 11.18 31.76
C GLU A 251 -20.83 11.17 30.36
N GLY A 252 -19.77 10.37 30.15
CA GLY A 252 -19.12 10.17 28.86
C GLY A 252 -20.04 9.55 27.81
N GLU A 253 -20.88 8.59 28.17
CA GLU A 253 -21.91 8.01 27.30
C GLU A 253 -22.87 9.09 26.78
N ALA A 254 -23.36 9.97 27.65
CA ALA A 254 -24.25 11.04 27.27
C ALA A 254 -23.58 12.02 26.28
N VAL A 255 -22.32 12.35 26.49
CA VAL A 255 -21.54 13.19 25.59
C VAL A 255 -21.36 12.50 24.23
N PHE A 256 -20.97 11.20 24.23
CA PHE A 256 -20.77 10.43 23.00
C PHE A 256 -22.03 10.35 22.15
N VAL A 257 -23.17 9.99 22.75
CA VAL A 257 -24.46 9.87 22.04
C VAL A 257 -24.93 11.22 21.45
N ASN A 258 -24.60 12.35 22.10
CA ASN A 258 -25.06 13.66 21.66
C ASN A 258 -24.09 14.36 20.69
N GLN A 259 -22.80 13.96 20.64
CA GLN A 259 -21.77 14.69 19.90
C GLN A 259 -21.12 13.87 18.79
N CYS A 260 -21.24 12.55 18.82
CA CYS A 260 -20.62 11.63 17.89
C CYS A 260 -21.64 10.76 17.14
#